data_1948bbaedf24ff98ecd844d37a6ee1bf
#
_entry.id   1948bbaedf24ff98ecd844d37a6ee1bf
#
_cell.length_a   1.000
_cell.length_b   1.000
_cell.length_c   1.000
_cell.angle_alpha   90.00
_cell.angle_beta   90.00
_cell.angle_gamma   90.00
#
_symmetry.space_group_name_H-M   'P 1'
#
loop_
_entity.id
_entity.type
_entity.pdbx_description
1 polymer ?
#
loop_
_entity_poly.entity_id
_entity_poly.type
_entity_poly.pdbx_seq_one_letter_code
_entity_poly.pdbx_strand_id
1 'polypeptide(L)'
;RSELKTNEDYEYNFQMSDSEDLLGEVIVTAGNRKRVEGITTIEPAVIRTIPGANAGVENILKSLPGVNSNNELSTQYSVRGGNYDENLVYVNEIEIYRPFLIRSGQQEGLSFTNTDMVQNVDFSAGGFQAKYGDKLSSVLDITYRIPTRYAAALEASFLGGSLTLEGVSKNQKWANITGVRYRDNSLLVNSQETESNFRPTFTDVQTYLTYTPNTKWQFGFLGNASQNKYNFEPLTRQTNFGTIDEPIALQIFYDGQEKDQYQTLFGALKTSYNINDNNTLKFIGSAYHTQEQEHFDIFAAYFLGEVDSNIGSETFGDVKFNRGIGTQLNHGRNDLDALIINTEVKGFHKLNENTIEWGVKYTKEDIRDRLVEWEVIDSAGFSINPPRDFPVNDQPYNPYVGPLVPFQSVRATNFTTIDRFSGYAQWSRKSNLGSSEVWYNAGVRMHQWQVSGDDLDGKSQMVFSPRAQFAIKPLWVKDMVFRVSGGLYHQPPFYRELRGFDGQVRPNVKAQQSIHFVAGNDYSFKMWDRPFKLVSELYYKNLTDVNTYTLDNVRIRYIADNEAEAYVYGLD
;
A
#
# COMPACT_ATOMS: atom_id res chain seq x y z
N ARG A 1 6.79 -42.02 27.16
CA ARG A 1 5.33 -42.00 27.52
C ARG A 1 5.16 -42.69 28.82
N SER A 2 4.88 -41.96 29.91
CA SER A 2 4.40 -42.53 31.17
C SER A 2 2.88 -42.49 31.18
N GLU A 3 2.22 -43.63 31.42
CA GLU A 3 0.76 -43.65 31.60
C GLU A 3 0.45 -43.15 33.01
N LEU A 4 -0.32 -42.08 33.10
CA LEU A 4 -0.87 -41.56 34.36
C LEU A 4 -2.01 -42.47 34.80
N LYS A 5 -1.89 -43.06 35.97
CA LYS A 5 -2.99 -43.80 36.62
C LYS A 5 -3.80 -42.87 37.51
N THR A 6 -5.10 -43.03 37.52
CA THR A 6 -6.04 -42.24 38.33
C THR A 6 -5.77 -42.45 39.81
N ASN A 7 -5.59 -41.36 40.60
CA ASN A 7 -5.32 -41.33 42.05
C ASN A 7 -3.86 -41.60 42.52
N GLU A 8 -2.86 -41.33 41.72
CA GLU A 8 -1.48 -41.22 42.16
C GLU A 8 -0.96 -39.79 41.98
N ASP A 9 -0.35 -39.21 43.00
CA ASP A 9 0.35 -37.91 42.90
C ASP A 9 1.70 -38.15 42.21
N TYR A 10 1.90 -37.59 41.05
CA TYR A 10 3.15 -37.63 40.31
C TYR A 10 3.90 -36.32 40.48
N GLU A 11 5.00 -36.35 41.18
CA GLU A 11 5.97 -35.26 41.19
C GLU A 11 6.95 -35.44 40.02
N TYR A 12 6.87 -34.55 39.04
CA TYR A 12 7.75 -34.58 37.87
C TYR A 12 8.77 -33.47 37.98
N ASN A 13 9.99 -33.76 38.37
CA ASN A 13 11.09 -32.81 38.33
C ASN A 13 11.63 -32.68 36.91
N PHE A 14 11.29 -31.61 36.23
CA PHE A 14 11.91 -31.27 34.97
C PHE A 14 13.32 -30.72 35.23
N GLN A 15 14.32 -31.48 34.89
CA GLN A 15 15.64 -30.95 34.70
C GLN A 15 15.68 -30.34 33.28
N MET A 16 15.49 -29.01 33.19
CA MET A 16 15.76 -28.32 31.92
C MET A 16 17.28 -28.36 31.73
N SER A 17 17.76 -29.21 30.86
CA SER A 17 19.06 -28.98 30.24
C SER A 17 18.92 -27.85 29.28
N ASP A 18 19.81 -26.87 29.31
CA ASP A 18 19.95 -25.85 28.29
C ASP A 18 20.19 -26.54 26.94
N SER A 19 19.12 -26.93 26.25
CA SER A 19 19.19 -27.29 24.84
C SER A 19 18.99 -26.03 23.99
N GLU A 20 19.77 -24.99 24.32
CA GLU A 20 19.88 -23.79 23.48
C GLU A 20 20.37 -24.12 22.05
N ASP A 21 21.02 -25.28 21.87
CA ASP A 21 21.67 -25.60 20.59
C ASP A 21 20.72 -26.11 19.50
N LEU A 22 19.59 -26.73 19.81
CA LEU A 22 18.72 -27.31 18.78
C LEU A 22 17.63 -26.36 18.26
N LEU A 23 17.10 -25.51 19.11
CA LEU A 23 16.19 -24.44 18.69
C LEU A 23 16.95 -23.23 18.14
N GLY A 24 18.17 -22.97 18.67
CA GLY A 24 19.06 -21.92 18.19
C GLY A 24 19.54 -22.16 16.76
N GLU A 25 19.81 -23.40 16.35
CA GLU A 25 20.33 -23.70 15.02
C GLU A 25 19.31 -23.50 13.90
N VAL A 26 18.04 -23.84 14.12
CA VAL A 26 16.97 -23.61 13.13
C VAL A 26 16.61 -22.13 13.02
N ILE A 27 16.53 -21.41 14.13
CA ILE A 27 16.25 -19.96 14.17
C ILE A 27 17.44 -19.18 13.61
N VAL A 28 18.67 -19.57 13.94
CA VAL A 28 19.89 -18.92 13.44
C VAL A 28 20.04 -19.11 11.92
N THR A 29 19.67 -20.27 11.36
CA THR A 29 19.78 -20.50 9.92
C THR A 29 18.74 -19.67 9.14
N ALA A 30 17.50 -19.61 9.59
CA ALA A 30 16.47 -18.79 8.97
C ALA A 30 16.73 -17.28 9.14
N GLY A 31 17.16 -16.86 10.33
CA GLY A 31 17.53 -15.47 10.61
C GLY A 31 18.76 -15.00 9.80
N ASN A 32 19.77 -15.88 9.65
CA ASN A 32 20.93 -15.57 8.81
C ASN A 32 20.58 -15.44 7.32
N ARG A 33 19.68 -16.27 6.81
CA ARG A 33 19.23 -16.17 5.41
C ARG A 33 18.53 -14.82 5.17
N LYS A 34 17.58 -14.45 5.99
CA LYS A 34 16.87 -13.15 5.88
C LYS A 34 17.83 -11.97 6.01
N ARG A 35 18.78 -12.05 6.92
CA ARG A 35 19.81 -11.04 7.14
C ARG A 35 20.66 -10.81 5.89
N VAL A 36 21.06 -11.85 5.17
CA VAL A 36 21.85 -11.72 3.92
C VAL A 36 21.03 -11.24 2.73
N GLU A 37 19.72 -11.48 2.74
CA GLU A 37 18.77 -11.02 1.72
C GLU A 37 18.34 -9.55 1.94
N GLY A 38 18.78 -8.89 3.03
CA GLY A 38 18.36 -7.53 3.37
C GLY A 38 16.89 -7.44 3.79
N ILE A 39 16.37 -8.51 4.39
CA ILE A 39 15.00 -8.59 4.86
C ILE A 39 14.97 -8.27 6.37
N THR A 40 14.17 -7.30 6.76
CA THR A 40 13.84 -6.99 8.14
C THR A 40 12.60 -7.77 8.56
N THR A 41 12.75 -8.66 9.52
CA THR A 41 11.62 -9.38 10.11
C THR A 41 11.08 -8.58 11.29
N ILE A 42 9.78 -8.36 11.32
CA ILE A 42 9.07 -7.64 12.36
C ILE A 42 8.22 -8.62 13.14
N GLU A 43 8.40 -8.65 14.46
CA GLU A 43 7.59 -9.51 15.33
C GLU A 43 6.18 -8.92 15.52
N PRO A 44 5.12 -9.70 15.31
CA PRO A 44 3.74 -9.20 15.44
C PRO A 44 3.40 -8.66 16.83
N ALA A 45 4.04 -9.16 17.89
CA ALA A 45 3.83 -8.66 19.25
C ALA A 45 4.18 -7.15 19.38
N VAL A 46 5.15 -6.68 18.62
CA VAL A 46 5.56 -5.27 18.62
C VAL A 46 4.48 -4.39 17.97
N ILE A 47 3.72 -4.91 17.00
CA ILE A 47 2.64 -4.17 16.33
C ILE A 47 1.63 -3.63 17.34
N ARG A 48 1.29 -4.41 18.36
CA ARG A 48 0.31 -4.05 19.39
C ARG A 48 0.83 -3.08 20.44
N THR A 49 2.14 -2.88 20.50
CA THR A 49 2.78 -2.01 21.50
C THR A 49 3.09 -0.61 20.98
N ILE A 50 3.03 -0.40 19.68
CA ILE A 50 3.28 0.90 19.09
C ILE A 50 2.02 1.75 19.18
N PRO A 51 2.06 2.90 19.88
CA PRO A 51 0.94 3.81 19.91
C PRO A 51 0.76 4.44 18.53
N GLY A 52 -0.48 4.56 18.08
CA GLY A 52 -0.82 5.18 16.82
C GLY A 52 -2.31 5.16 16.55
N ALA A 53 -2.76 6.05 15.69
CA ALA A 53 -4.17 6.15 15.32
C ALA A 53 -4.66 4.90 14.56
N ASN A 54 -3.78 4.23 13.83
CA ASN A 54 -4.03 2.98 13.12
C ASN A 54 -3.16 1.86 13.70
N ALA A 55 -3.78 0.82 14.24
CA ALA A 55 -3.06 -0.37 14.74
C ALA A 55 -2.73 -1.35 13.59
N GLY A 56 -2.17 -0.85 12.48
CA GLY A 56 -1.82 -1.64 11.29
C GLY A 56 -0.34 -2.02 11.24
N VAL A 57 0.01 -3.00 10.39
CA VAL A 57 1.40 -3.34 10.07
C VAL A 57 2.15 -2.12 9.55
N GLU A 58 1.48 -1.24 8.84
CA GLU A 58 2.02 -0.04 8.24
C GLU A 58 2.59 0.94 9.28
N ASN A 59 2.01 1.00 10.46
CA ASN A 59 2.54 1.88 11.54
C ASN A 59 3.92 1.47 12.02
N ILE A 60 4.19 0.16 12.05
CA ILE A 60 5.55 -0.31 12.37
C ILE A 60 6.50 0.03 11.24
N LEU A 61 6.07 -0.15 9.99
CA LEU A 61 6.92 0.18 8.85
C LEU A 61 7.36 1.65 8.89
N LYS A 62 6.47 2.55 9.31
CA LYS A 62 6.78 3.98 9.47
C LYS A 62 7.88 4.26 10.52
N SER A 63 8.16 3.32 11.42
CA SER A 63 9.28 3.43 12.36
C SER A 63 10.62 2.92 11.80
N LEU A 64 10.60 2.28 10.63
CA LEU A 64 11.81 1.77 9.99
C LEU A 64 12.54 2.88 9.21
N PRO A 65 13.88 2.84 9.15
CA PRO A 65 14.64 3.76 8.31
C PRO A 65 14.18 3.74 6.86
N GLY A 66 14.20 4.90 6.20
CA GLY A 66 13.81 5.04 4.79
C GLY A 66 12.31 4.91 4.52
N VAL A 67 11.45 4.71 5.53
CA VAL A 67 10.00 4.67 5.38
C VAL A 67 9.37 5.96 5.89
N ASN A 68 8.53 6.57 5.08
CA ASN A 68 7.84 7.82 5.40
C ASN A 68 6.33 7.69 5.17
N SER A 69 5.57 8.54 5.83
CA SER A 69 4.13 8.70 5.61
C SER A 69 3.74 10.16 5.71
N ASN A 70 2.87 10.61 4.84
CA ASN A 70 2.40 12.00 4.84
C ASN A 70 1.33 12.26 5.90
N ASN A 71 0.69 11.22 6.42
CA ASN A 71 -0.40 11.33 7.37
C ASN A 71 -0.40 10.10 8.31
N GLU A 72 -0.47 10.32 9.62
CA GLU A 72 -0.52 9.24 10.60
C GLU A 72 -1.81 8.40 10.50
N LEU A 73 -2.89 8.98 10.00
CA LEU A 73 -4.17 8.31 9.82
C LEU A 73 -4.24 7.50 8.51
N SER A 74 -3.29 7.71 7.59
CA SER A 74 -3.21 6.96 6.34
C SER A 74 -2.51 5.62 6.55
N THR A 75 -2.96 4.60 5.84
CA THR A 75 -2.28 3.31 5.73
C THR A 75 -1.18 3.32 4.66
N GLN A 76 -1.14 4.37 3.85
CA GLN A 76 -0.12 4.55 2.81
C GLN A 76 1.24 4.85 3.43
N TYR A 77 2.28 4.31 2.82
CA TYR A 77 3.67 4.61 3.15
C TYR A 77 4.51 4.69 1.88
N SER A 78 5.53 5.51 1.92
CA SER A 78 6.55 5.62 0.88
C SER A 78 7.89 5.12 1.37
N VAL A 79 8.67 4.50 0.49
CA VAL A 79 9.94 3.88 0.84
C VAL A 79 11.05 4.43 -0.05
N ARG A 80 12.07 5.03 0.60
CA ARG A 80 13.26 5.57 -0.09
C ARG A 80 12.89 6.40 -1.31
N GLY A 81 12.05 7.43 -1.09
CA GLY A 81 11.61 8.37 -2.11
C GLY A 81 10.62 7.84 -3.14
N GLY A 82 10.20 6.58 -3.03
CA GLY A 82 9.16 6.02 -3.89
C GLY A 82 7.76 6.38 -3.42
N ASN A 83 6.79 6.25 -4.31
CA ASN A 83 5.39 6.51 -4.01
C ASN A 83 4.73 5.28 -3.34
N TYR A 84 3.55 5.46 -2.75
CA TYR A 84 2.83 4.37 -2.05
C TYR A 84 2.43 3.22 -2.99
N ASP A 85 2.16 3.48 -4.26
CA ASP A 85 1.80 2.50 -5.29
C ASP A 85 3.00 1.70 -5.85
N GLU A 86 4.22 2.08 -5.47
CA GLU A 86 5.45 1.34 -5.78
C GLU A 86 5.78 0.22 -4.77
N ASN A 87 4.93 0.02 -3.77
CA ASN A 87 5.11 -0.99 -2.75
C ASN A 87 4.34 -2.27 -3.08
N LEU A 88 4.99 -3.40 -2.90
CA LEU A 88 4.43 -4.73 -3.15
C LEU A 88 4.01 -5.37 -1.83
N VAL A 89 2.80 -5.90 -1.76
CA VAL A 89 2.29 -6.58 -0.58
C VAL A 89 1.87 -8.00 -0.92
N TYR A 90 2.41 -8.96 -0.18
CA TYR A 90 2.00 -10.36 -0.20
C TYR A 90 1.36 -10.75 1.13
N VAL A 91 0.35 -11.61 1.06
CA VAL A 91 -0.19 -12.33 2.21
C VAL A 91 -0.18 -13.82 1.89
N ASN A 92 0.55 -14.60 2.67
CA ASN A 92 0.73 -16.05 2.43
C ASN A 92 1.23 -16.41 1.03
N GLU A 93 2.16 -15.61 0.47
CA GLU A 93 2.72 -15.71 -0.90
C GLU A 93 1.74 -15.32 -2.02
N ILE A 94 0.54 -14.84 -1.69
CA ILE A 94 -0.46 -14.35 -2.63
C ILE A 94 -0.28 -12.84 -2.74
N GLU A 95 -0.05 -12.33 -3.94
CA GLU A 95 0.04 -10.89 -4.20
C GLU A 95 -1.34 -10.23 -4.01
N ILE A 96 -1.37 -9.16 -3.23
CA ILE A 96 -2.59 -8.39 -2.99
C ILE A 96 -2.66 -7.26 -4.00
N TYR A 97 -3.68 -7.33 -4.84
CA TYR A 97 -3.94 -6.27 -5.81
C TYR A 97 -4.42 -5.00 -5.08
N ARG A 98 -3.78 -3.87 -5.36
CA ARG A 98 -4.12 -2.56 -4.79
C ARG A 98 -4.34 -2.61 -3.26
N PRO A 99 -3.33 -2.95 -2.47
CA PRO A 99 -3.46 -3.06 -1.02
C PRO A 99 -3.83 -1.73 -0.34
N PHE A 100 -3.65 -0.61 -1.06
CA PHE A 100 -3.98 0.75 -0.64
C PHE A 100 -4.97 1.38 -1.61
N LEU A 101 -5.93 2.17 -1.09
CA LEU A 101 -6.83 2.95 -1.93
C LEU A 101 -6.05 4.10 -2.59
N ILE A 102 -6.42 4.44 -3.84
CA ILE A 102 -5.80 5.53 -4.59
C ILE A 102 -6.51 6.83 -4.23
N ARG A 103 -6.19 7.36 -3.07
CA ARG A 103 -6.56 8.69 -2.61
C ARG A 103 -5.28 9.42 -2.18
N SER A 104 -5.33 10.72 -2.07
CA SER A 104 -4.17 11.57 -1.76
C SER A 104 -3.71 11.52 -0.30
N GLY A 105 -3.60 10.33 0.32
CA GLY A 105 -3.16 10.18 1.71
C GLY A 105 -4.21 10.61 2.74
N GLN A 106 -5.47 10.62 2.38
CA GLN A 106 -6.58 10.90 3.28
C GLN A 106 -7.10 9.62 3.90
N GLN A 107 -6.68 9.33 5.11
CA GLN A 107 -7.34 8.46 6.09
C GLN A 107 -8.03 7.21 5.51
N GLU A 108 -7.28 6.39 4.79
CA GLU A 108 -7.79 5.18 4.12
C GLU A 108 -8.25 4.08 5.10
N GLY A 109 -8.04 4.30 6.38
CA GLY A 109 -8.59 3.50 7.45
C GLY A 109 -7.93 2.15 7.66
N LEU A 110 -8.61 1.05 7.35
CA LEU A 110 -8.07 -0.28 7.50
C LEU A 110 -7.30 -0.70 6.25
N SER A 111 -6.05 -1.12 6.44
CA SER A 111 -5.31 -1.80 5.38
C SER A 111 -5.89 -3.19 5.11
N PHE A 112 -5.51 -3.79 3.98
CA PHE A 112 -5.88 -5.17 3.67
C PHE A 112 -5.45 -6.13 4.79
N THR A 113 -4.27 -5.91 5.37
CA THR A 113 -3.73 -6.80 6.39
C THR A 113 -4.48 -6.72 7.72
N ASN A 114 -5.02 -7.84 8.17
CA ASN A 114 -5.56 -7.95 9.52
C ASN A 114 -4.44 -8.34 10.49
N THR A 115 -3.99 -7.40 11.32
CA THR A 115 -2.87 -7.59 12.27
C THR A 115 -3.11 -8.71 13.28
N ASP A 116 -4.37 -8.95 13.65
CA ASP A 116 -4.74 -10.02 14.58
C ASP A 116 -4.52 -11.42 14.01
N MET A 117 -4.42 -11.55 12.70
CA MET A 117 -4.17 -12.80 11.99
C MET A 117 -2.69 -13.04 11.70
N VAL A 118 -1.83 -12.03 11.87
CA VAL A 118 -0.42 -12.07 11.46
C VAL A 118 0.43 -12.95 12.35
N GLN A 119 1.28 -13.78 11.74
CA GLN A 119 2.34 -14.57 12.39
C GLN A 119 3.72 -13.95 12.17
N ASN A 120 3.98 -13.46 10.97
CA ASN A 120 5.29 -12.91 10.60
C ASN A 120 5.13 -11.81 9.56
N VAL A 121 6.00 -10.83 9.64
CA VAL A 121 6.10 -9.71 8.67
C VAL A 121 7.53 -9.59 8.23
N ASP A 122 7.78 -9.74 6.95
CA ASP A 122 9.07 -9.57 6.31
C ASP A 122 9.04 -8.35 5.40
N PHE A 123 9.97 -7.43 5.61
CA PHE A 123 10.04 -6.18 4.87
C PHE A 123 11.40 -6.00 4.20
N SER A 124 11.39 -5.56 2.95
CA SER A 124 12.60 -5.17 2.20
C SER A 124 12.42 -3.79 1.57
N ALA A 125 13.30 -2.86 1.90
CA ALA A 125 13.27 -1.47 1.43
C ALA A 125 13.97 -1.25 0.08
N GLY A 126 14.11 -2.27 -0.75
CA GLY A 126 14.76 -2.22 -2.07
C GLY A 126 15.82 -3.30 -2.24
N GLY A 127 16.35 -3.44 -3.45
CA GLY A 127 17.33 -4.48 -3.77
C GLY A 127 16.77 -5.91 -3.69
N PHE A 128 15.47 -6.11 -3.70
CA PHE A 128 14.80 -7.39 -3.51
C PHE A 128 14.94 -8.32 -4.73
N GLN A 129 14.79 -9.63 -4.47
CA GLN A 129 15.01 -10.73 -5.42
C GLN A 129 14.01 -10.74 -6.59
N ALA A 130 14.35 -11.47 -7.67
CA ALA A 130 13.52 -11.59 -8.88
C ALA A 130 12.17 -12.30 -8.65
N LYS A 131 12.04 -13.11 -7.60
CA LYS A 131 10.77 -13.76 -7.23
C LYS A 131 9.67 -12.77 -6.84
N TYR A 132 10.06 -11.61 -6.33
CA TYR A 132 9.14 -10.54 -6.01
C TYR A 132 8.81 -9.71 -7.24
N GLY A 133 7.55 -9.33 -7.38
CA GLY A 133 6.97 -8.81 -8.61
C GLY A 133 7.39 -7.40 -9.00
N ASP A 134 6.53 -6.76 -9.67
CA ASP A 134 6.72 -5.67 -10.61
C ASP A 134 6.39 -4.34 -9.93
N LYS A 135 7.23 -3.97 -8.95
CA LYS A 135 7.18 -2.72 -8.18
C LYS A 135 8.58 -2.12 -8.01
N LEU A 136 8.65 -0.82 -7.69
CA LEU A 136 9.90 -0.05 -7.73
C LEU A 136 10.50 0.25 -6.35
N SER A 137 9.76 0.10 -5.24
CA SER A 137 10.25 0.60 -3.96
C SER A 137 10.47 -0.46 -2.91
N SER A 138 9.44 -1.18 -2.49
CA SER A 138 9.57 -2.14 -1.39
C SER A 138 8.74 -3.39 -1.57
N VAL A 139 9.03 -4.37 -0.72
CA VAL A 139 8.25 -5.61 -0.59
C VAL A 139 7.87 -5.81 0.87
N LEU A 140 6.59 -6.06 1.10
CA LEU A 140 6.00 -6.45 2.38
C LEU A 140 5.41 -7.85 2.22
N ASP A 141 6.02 -8.85 2.86
CA ASP A 141 5.61 -10.25 2.79
C ASP A 141 5.08 -10.69 4.16
N ILE A 142 3.79 -10.96 4.22
CA ILE A 142 3.05 -11.23 5.45
C ILE A 142 2.61 -12.67 5.47
N THR A 143 2.80 -13.33 6.61
CA THR A 143 2.31 -14.68 6.84
C THR A 143 1.25 -14.66 7.94
N TYR A 144 0.07 -15.20 7.66
CA TYR A 144 -0.99 -15.39 8.65
C TYR A 144 -0.76 -16.67 9.46
N ARG A 145 -1.22 -16.64 10.70
CA ARG A 145 -1.12 -17.79 11.61
C ARG A 145 -1.95 -18.98 11.12
N ILE A 146 -1.40 -20.16 11.34
CA ILE A 146 -2.15 -21.42 11.26
C ILE A 146 -2.45 -21.85 12.70
N PRO A 147 -3.71 -21.76 13.14
CA PRO A 147 -4.08 -22.12 14.50
C PRO A 147 -3.79 -23.57 14.86
N THR A 148 -3.32 -23.78 16.09
CA THR A 148 -3.08 -25.12 16.67
C THR A 148 -4.07 -25.48 17.79
N ARG A 149 -4.89 -24.51 18.21
CA ARG A 149 -5.92 -24.63 19.24
C ARG A 149 -7.10 -23.72 18.93
N TYR A 150 -8.21 -23.94 19.62
CA TYR A 150 -9.31 -22.98 19.61
C TYR A 150 -8.93 -21.76 20.43
N ALA A 151 -9.14 -20.58 19.85
CA ALA A 151 -8.97 -19.31 20.54
C ALA A 151 -9.93 -18.27 19.99
N ALA A 152 -10.23 -17.27 20.80
CA ALA A 152 -10.97 -16.09 20.39
C ALA A 152 -10.32 -14.85 21.03
N ALA A 153 -10.26 -13.77 20.27
CA ALA A 153 -9.82 -12.47 20.74
C ALA A 153 -10.87 -11.43 20.34
N LEU A 154 -11.24 -10.59 21.31
CA LEU A 154 -12.14 -9.45 21.11
C LEU A 154 -11.40 -8.19 21.53
N GLU A 155 -11.35 -7.21 20.65
CA GLU A 155 -10.86 -5.87 20.93
C GLU A 155 -12.00 -4.86 20.73
N ALA A 156 -12.13 -3.90 21.65
CA ALA A 156 -13.09 -2.83 21.53
C ALA A 156 -12.43 -1.50 21.95
N SER A 157 -12.69 -0.46 21.19
CA SER A 157 -12.22 0.89 21.43
C SER A 157 -13.28 1.91 21.02
N PHE A 158 -13.05 3.19 21.33
CA PHE A 158 -13.94 4.28 20.87
C PHE A 158 -13.94 4.46 19.35
N LEU A 159 -12.92 3.90 18.64
CA LEU A 159 -12.79 3.98 17.19
C LEU A 159 -13.35 2.73 16.49
N GLY A 160 -13.84 1.74 17.23
CA GLY A 160 -14.36 0.50 16.65
C GLY A 160 -13.95 -0.74 17.41
N GLY A 161 -13.93 -1.88 16.73
CA GLY A 161 -13.54 -3.14 17.36
C GLY A 161 -13.18 -4.22 16.36
N SER A 162 -12.56 -5.28 16.87
CA SER A 162 -12.24 -6.50 16.11
C SER A 162 -12.63 -7.75 16.89
N LEU A 163 -13.00 -8.79 16.14
CA LEU A 163 -13.21 -10.14 16.65
C LEU A 163 -12.41 -11.11 15.80
N THR A 164 -11.52 -11.85 16.45
CA THR A 164 -10.73 -12.90 15.77
C THR A 164 -11.05 -14.26 16.38
N LEU A 165 -11.40 -15.21 15.55
CA LEU A 165 -11.74 -16.58 15.91
C LEU A 165 -10.74 -17.54 15.28
N GLU A 166 -10.21 -18.45 16.11
CA GLU A 166 -9.29 -19.49 15.70
C GLU A 166 -9.91 -20.87 15.95
N GLY A 167 -9.78 -21.76 14.99
CA GLY A 167 -10.29 -23.11 15.07
C GLY A 167 -9.35 -24.13 14.46
N VAL A 168 -9.34 -25.33 15.03
CA VAL A 168 -8.57 -26.46 14.52
C VAL A 168 -9.36 -27.76 14.69
N SER A 169 -9.33 -28.63 13.68
CA SER A 169 -9.99 -29.94 13.78
C SER A 169 -9.26 -30.88 14.76
N LYS A 170 -9.98 -31.84 15.34
CA LYS A 170 -9.40 -32.83 16.28
C LYS A 170 -8.22 -33.59 15.70
N ASN A 171 -8.19 -33.83 14.40
CA ASN A 171 -7.09 -34.50 13.68
C ASN A 171 -6.01 -33.53 13.19
N GLN A 172 -6.11 -32.22 13.55
CA GLN A 172 -5.19 -31.14 13.17
C GLN A 172 -4.98 -30.96 11.65
N LYS A 173 -5.86 -31.54 10.82
CA LYS A 173 -5.76 -31.42 9.36
C LYS A 173 -6.38 -30.14 8.82
N TRP A 174 -7.38 -29.61 9.52
CA TRP A 174 -8.05 -28.34 9.20
C TRP A 174 -7.74 -27.32 10.26
N ALA A 175 -7.32 -26.14 9.84
CA ALA A 175 -7.21 -24.99 10.72
C ALA A 175 -7.82 -23.76 10.03
N ASN A 176 -8.44 -22.90 10.83
CA ASN A 176 -9.09 -21.69 10.36
C ASN A 176 -8.81 -20.53 11.31
N ILE A 177 -8.51 -19.38 10.75
CA ILE A 177 -8.51 -18.10 11.45
C ILE A 177 -9.40 -17.13 10.68
N THR A 178 -10.35 -16.51 11.40
CA THR A 178 -11.29 -15.54 10.82
C THR A 178 -11.29 -14.30 11.68
N GLY A 179 -11.12 -13.15 11.06
CA GLY A 179 -11.16 -11.84 11.68
C GLY A 179 -12.27 -10.98 11.09
N VAL A 180 -13.00 -10.29 11.95
CA VAL A 180 -13.98 -9.27 11.59
C VAL A 180 -13.52 -7.96 12.20
N ARG A 181 -13.47 -6.88 11.42
CA ARG A 181 -13.08 -5.55 11.91
C ARG A 181 -14.11 -4.51 11.51
N TYR A 182 -14.38 -3.63 12.44
CA TYR A 182 -15.13 -2.38 12.20
C TYR A 182 -14.33 -1.22 12.76
N ARG A 183 -14.28 -0.12 12.01
CA ARG A 183 -13.62 1.11 12.45
C ARG A 183 -14.36 2.34 11.96
N ASP A 184 -14.48 3.32 12.85
CA ASP A 184 -15.00 4.65 12.61
C ASP A 184 -13.98 5.68 13.10
N ASN A 185 -13.33 6.37 12.19
CA ASN A 185 -12.32 7.38 12.51
C ASN A 185 -12.93 8.78 12.70
N SER A 186 -14.26 8.94 12.65
CA SER A 186 -14.93 10.24 12.74
C SER A 186 -14.54 11.03 13.99
N LEU A 187 -14.49 10.35 15.15
CA LEU A 187 -14.10 11.01 16.41
C LEU A 187 -12.69 11.58 16.37
N LEU A 188 -11.77 10.83 15.78
CA LEU A 188 -10.35 11.23 15.71
C LEU A 188 -10.15 12.39 14.73
N VAL A 189 -10.82 12.33 13.58
CA VAL A 189 -10.73 13.36 12.54
C VAL A 189 -11.38 14.65 13.01
N ASN A 190 -12.60 14.56 13.57
CA ASN A 190 -13.33 15.74 14.01
C ASN A 190 -12.79 16.33 15.33
N SER A 191 -11.88 15.63 16.04
CA SER A 191 -11.14 16.20 17.16
C SER A 191 -9.96 17.08 16.72
N GLN A 192 -9.53 16.97 15.47
CA GLN A 192 -8.58 17.89 14.88
C GLN A 192 -9.35 19.15 14.47
N GLU A 193 -8.71 20.30 14.51
CA GLU A 193 -9.28 21.56 14.01
C GLU A 193 -9.37 21.53 12.47
N THR A 194 -10.14 20.57 11.93
CA THR A 194 -10.44 20.50 10.51
C THR A 194 -11.75 21.21 10.24
N GLU A 195 -11.76 22.10 9.26
CA GLU A 195 -12.95 22.84 8.83
C GLU A 195 -13.87 21.97 7.95
N SER A 196 -14.12 20.73 8.38
CA SER A 196 -14.93 19.77 7.64
C SER A 196 -15.54 18.72 8.56
N ASN A 197 -16.72 18.24 8.21
CA ASN A 197 -17.34 17.09 8.83
C ASN A 197 -17.00 15.85 7.98
N PHE A 198 -16.00 15.10 8.43
CA PHE A 198 -15.52 13.92 7.71
C PHE A 198 -15.81 12.66 8.50
N ARG A 199 -16.46 11.68 7.87
CA ARG A 199 -16.89 10.43 8.51
C ARG A 199 -16.40 9.20 7.74
N PRO A 200 -15.16 8.80 7.94
CA PRO A 200 -14.62 7.59 7.35
C PRO A 200 -15.01 6.36 8.20
N THR A 201 -15.68 5.39 7.59
CA THR A 201 -16.04 4.12 8.23
C THR A 201 -15.57 2.94 7.40
N PHE A 202 -15.11 1.89 8.08
CA PHE A 202 -14.48 0.73 7.48
C PHE A 202 -14.99 -0.54 8.12
N THR A 203 -15.28 -1.54 7.30
CA THR A 203 -15.70 -2.87 7.77
C THR A 203 -15.05 -3.91 6.88
N ASP A 204 -14.47 -4.92 7.47
CA ASP A 204 -14.01 -6.09 6.72
C ASP A 204 -14.21 -7.40 7.47
N VAL A 205 -14.26 -8.46 6.70
CA VAL A 205 -14.22 -9.85 7.16
C VAL A 205 -13.14 -10.56 6.38
N GLN A 206 -12.20 -11.18 7.08
CA GLN A 206 -11.15 -11.99 6.49
C GLN A 206 -11.15 -13.38 7.06
N THR A 207 -10.85 -14.38 6.24
CA THR A 207 -10.67 -15.76 6.68
C THR A 207 -9.48 -16.39 5.99
N TYR A 208 -8.70 -17.15 6.74
CA TYR A 208 -7.67 -18.03 6.21
C TYR A 208 -7.91 -19.45 6.69
N LEU A 209 -8.28 -20.30 5.75
CA LEU A 209 -8.54 -21.72 5.99
C LEU A 209 -7.40 -22.53 5.41
N THR A 210 -6.87 -23.48 6.20
CA THR A 210 -5.83 -24.42 5.75
C THR A 210 -6.29 -25.85 5.91
N TYR A 211 -5.94 -26.69 4.93
CA TYR A 211 -6.18 -28.12 4.95
C TYR A 211 -4.93 -28.88 4.55
N THR A 212 -4.43 -29.70 5.48
CA THR A 212 -3.22 -30.52 5.31
C THR A 212 -3.58 -31.99 5.48
N PRO A 213 -4.06 -32.67 4.41
CA PRO A 213 -4.47 -34.08 4.48
C PRO A 213 -3.31 -35.02 4.80
N ASN A 214 -2.11 -34.70 4.32
CA ASN A 214 -0.87 -35.46 4.50
C ASN A 214 0.36 -34.57 4.34
N THR A 215 1.56 -35.12 4.44
CA THR A 215 2.83 -34.38 4.33
C THR A 215 3.12 -33.82 2.92
N LYS A 216 2.47 -34.36 1.89
CA LYS A 216 2.69 -33.95 0.50
C LYS A 216 1.80 -32.77 0.06
N TRP A 217 0.58 -32.70 0.58
CA TRP A 217 -0.40 -31.71 0.14
C TRP A 217 -0.79 -30.75 1.24
N GLN A 218 -0.78 -29.48 0.92
CA GLN A 218 -1.33 -28.40 1.74
C GLN A 218 -2.17 -27.49 0.86
N PHE A 219 -3.38 -27.23 1.31
CA PHE A 219 -4.32 -26.30 0.67
C PHE A 219 -4.53 -25.12 1.60
N GLY A 220 -4.59 -23.93 1.04
CA GLY A 220 -4.92 -22.68 1.74
C GLY A 220 -5.97 -21.91 0.97
N PHE A 221 -6.96 -21.40 1.67
CA PHE A 221 -7.93 -20.45 1.13
C PHE A 221 -7.88 -19.15 1.91
N LEU A 222 -7.62 -18.04 1.24
CA LEU A 222 -7.68 -16.70 1.79
C LEU A 222 -8.87 -15.96 1.18
N GLY A 223 -9.81 -15.54 2.03
CA GLY A 223 -10.97 -14.75 1.64
C GLY A 223 -11.02 -13.39 2.33
N ASN A 224 -11.48 -12.37 1.64
CA ASN A 224 -11.75 -11.04 2.20
C ASN A 224 -13.00 -10.45 1.56
N ALA A 225 -13.84 -9.83 2.39
CA ALA A 225 -14.92 -8.96 1.97
C ALA A 225 -14.83 -7.66 2.78
N SER A 226 -14.75 -6.53 2.10
CA SER A 226 -14.58 -5.23 2.75
C SER A 226 -15.43 -4.14 2.15
N GLN A 227 -15.81 -3.18 2.99
CA GLN A 227 -16.50 -1.96 2.60
C GLN A 227 -15.88 -0.77 3.31
N ASN A 228 -15.48 0.24 2.54
CA ASN A 228 -14.99 1.52 3.01
C ASN A 228 -15.95 2.62 2.55
N LYS A 229 -16.35 3.51 3.45
CA LYS A 229 -17.21 4.65 3.15
C LYS A 229 -16.54 5.92 3.66
N TYR A 230 -16.61 6.96 2.85
CA TYR A 230 -16.11 8.28 3.15
C TYR A 230 -17.22 9.30 2.87
N ASN A 231 -17.74 9.90 3.91
CA ASN A 231 -18.66 11.02 3.80
C ASN A 231 -17.91 12.28 4.20
N PHE A 232 -17.92 13.27 3.34
CA PHE A 232 -17.28 14.55 3.56
C PHE A 232 -18.28 15.68 3.31
N GLU A 233 -18.42 16.57 4.28
CA GLU A 233 -19.22 17.79 4.19
C GLU A 233 -18.30 18.97 4.56
N PRO A 234 -17.94 19.85 3.62
CA PRO A 234 -17.14 21.01 3.94
C PRO A 234 -17.93 21.99 4.82
N LEU A 235 -17.25 22.60 5.79
CA LEU A 235 -17.86 23.61 6.66
C LEU A 235 -17.51 25.01 6.14
N THR A 236 -18.46 25.93 6.33
CA THR A 236 -18.23 27.36 6.09
C THR A 236 -17.07 27.85 6.94
N ARG A 237 -16.15 28.59 6.33
CA ARG A 237 -14.96 29.08 7.01
C ARG A 237 -14.70 30.56 6.71
N GLN A 238 -13.97 31.19 7.64
CA GLN A 238 -13.47 32.53 7.52
C GLN A 238 -11.96 32.55 7.73
N THR A 239 -11.23 33.22 6.86
CA THR A 239 -9.81 33.46 6.99
C THR A 239 -9.54 34.95 6.95
N ASN A 240 -8.93 35.49 8.02
CA ASN A 240 -8.57 36.89 8.09
C ASN A 240 -7.13 37.10 7.62
N PHE A 241 -6.91 38.15 6.83
CA PHE A 241 -5.62 38.55 6.28
C PHE A 241 -5.55 40.07 6.13
N GLY A 242 -4.45 40.61 5.64
CA GLY A 242 -4.23 42.04 5.50
C GLY A 242 -3.37 42.63 6.63
N THR A 243 -3.52 43.92 6.92
CA THR A 243 -2.80 44.60 8.00
C THR A 243 -3.68 44.76 9.23
N ILE A 244 -3.11 45.16 10.36
CA ILE A 244 -3.86 45.45 11.58
C ILE A 244 -4.84 46.63 11.34
N ASP A 245 -4.43 47.61 10.51
CA ASP A 245 -5.25 48.79 10.21
C ASP A 245 -6.33 48.50 9.18
N GLU A 246 -6.07 47.57 8.25
CA GLU A 246 -6.99 47.18 7.18
C GLU A 246 -7.12 45.63 7.13
N PRO A 247 -7.76 45.01 8.14
CA PRO A 247 -7.98 43.57 8.14
C PRO A 247 -9.12 43.24 7.17
N ILE A 248 -8.91 42.22 6.37
CA ILE A 248 -9.83 41.69 5.39
C ILE A 248 -10.16 40.25 5.73
N ALA A 249 -11.41 39.85 5.62
CA ALA A 249 -11.86 38.48 5.75
C ALA A 249 -12.28 37.90 4.40
N LEU A 250 -11.76 36.71 4.10
CA LEU A 250 -12.31 35.84 3.09
C LEU A 250 -13.25 34.86 3.78
N GLN A 251 -14.54 34.94 3.48
CA GLN A 251 -15.55 33.99 3.92
C GLN A 251 -15.90 33.07 2.75
N ILE A 252 -15.90 31.77 3.02
CA ILE A 252 -16.28 30.74 2.05
C ILE A 252 -17.45 29.97 2.64
N PHE A 253 -18.61 30.14 2.02
CA PHE A 253 -19.80 29.39 2.37
C PHE A 253 -19.85 28.14 1.51
N TYR A 254 -19.83 26.98 2.16
CA TYR A 254 -19.94 25.70 1.49
C TYR A 254 -21.33 25.12 1.66
N ASP A 255 -21.79 24.42 0.63
CA ASP A 255 -22.97 23.57 0.62
C ASP A 255 -22.69 22.31 -0.21
N GLY A 256 -23.36 21.22 0.13
CA GLY A 256 -23.18 19.94 -0.56
C GLY A 256 -22.29 18.95 0.18
N GLN A 257 -21.96 17.86 -0.49
CA GLN A 257 -21.29 16.72 0.13
C GLN A 257 -20.53 15.88 -0.90
N GLU A 258 -19.58 15.10 -0.39
CA GLU A 258 -18.92 14.00 -1.10
C GLU A 258 -19.25 12.68 -0.40
N LYS A 259 -19.63 11.67 -1.17
CA LYS A 259 -19.89 10.31 -0.70
C LYS A 259 -19.13 9.34 -1.56
N ASP A 260 -18.10 8.74 -0.98
CA ASP A 260 -17.32 7.72 -1.65
C ASP A 260 -17.54 6.37 -0.99
N GLN A 261 -17.66 5.35 -1.81
CA GLN A 261 -17.83 3.98 -1.36
C GLN A 261 -16.94 3.04 -2.16
N TYR A 262 -16.21 2.19 -1.45
CA TYR A 262 -15.36 1.15 -2.02
C TYR A 262 -15.77 -0.19 -1.44
N GLN A 263 -16.16 -1.11 -2.31
CA GLN A 263 -16.51 -2.48 -1.95
C GLN A 263 -15.54 -3.42 -2.60
N THR A 264 -14.97 -4.35 -1.84
CA THR A 264 -14.01 -5.33 -2.34
C THR A 264 -14.39 -6.72 -1.90
N LEU A 265 -14.37 -7.64 -2.84
CA LEU A 265 -14.46 -9.07 -2.61
C LEU A 265 -13.21 -9.74 -3.18
N PHE A 266 -12.49 -10.48 -2.35
CA PHE A 266 -11.29 -11.18 -2.72
C PHE A 266 -11.34 -12.64 -2.27
N GLY A 267 -10.90 -13.53 -3.12
CA GLY A 267 -10.72 -14.94 -2.81
C GLY A 267 -9.49 -15.51 -3.50
N ALA A 268 -8.69 -16.29 -2.77
CA ALA A 268 -7.52 -16.94 -3.32
C ALA A 268 -7.36 -18.37 -2.79
N LEU A 269 -7.03 -19.29 -3.66
CA LEU A 269 -6.69 -20.68 -3.37
C LEU A 269 -5.21 -20.89 -3.63
N LYS A 270 -4.49 -21.43 -2.65
CA LYS A 270 -3.10 -21.87 -2.77
C LYS A 270 -3.01 -23.37 -2.48
N THR A 271 -2.42 -24.09 -3.41
CA THR A 271 -2.13 -25.53 -3.25
C THR A 271 -0.62 -25.72 -3.29
N SER A 272 -0.06 -26.30 -2.26
CA SER A 272 1.36 -26.69 -2.20
C SER A 272 1.47 -28.20 -2.30
N TYR A 273 2.29 -28.67 -3.23
CA TYR A 273 2.59 -30.08 -3.43
C TYR A 273 4.08 -30.33 -3.22
N ASN A 274 4.41 -30.96 -2.11
CA ASN A 274 5.77 -31.41 -1.79
C ASN A 274 6.03 -32.74 -2.50
N ILE A 275 6.76 -32.70 -3.61
CA ILE A 275 7.17 -33.90 -4.36
C ILE A 275 8.06 -34.74 -3.44
N ASN A 276 9.01 -34.08 -2.80
CA ASN A 276 9.90 -34.58 -1.76
C ASN A 276 10.42 -33.40 -0.91
N ASP A 277 11.32 -33.66 0.05
CA ASP A 277 11.85 -32.64 0.97
C ASP A 277 12.62 -31.49 0.25
N ASN A 278 13.05 -31.73 -0.98
CA ASN A 278 13.84 -30.79 -1.76
C ASN A 278 13.05 -30.11 -2.90
N ASN A 279 11.87 -30.60 -3.22
CA ASN A 279 11.11 -30.14 -4.39
C ASN A 279 9.67 -29.87 -4.04
N THR A 280 9.23 -28.63 -4.24
CA THR A 280 7.86 -28.19 -3.98
C THR A 280 7.31 -27.45 -5.22
N LEU A 281 6.09 -27.78 -5.59
CA LEU A 281 5.30 -27.03 -6.56
C LEU A 281 4.14 -26.33 -5.83
N LYS A 282 3.83 -25.11 -6.24
CA LYS A 282 2.72 -24.34 -5.72
C LYS A 282 1.84 -23.84 -6.86
N PHE A 283 0.53 -23.98 -6.69
CA PHE A 283 -0.48 -23.46 -7.60
C PHE A 283 -1.31 -22.43 -6.83
N ILE A 284 -1.47 -21.24 -7.40
CA ILE A 284 -2.22 -20.15 -6.79
C ILE A 284 -3.23 -19.64 -7.82
N GLY A 285 -4.49 -19.58 -7.43
CA GLY A 285 -5.53 -18.92 -8.20
C GLY A 285 -6.21 -17.89 -7.33
N SER A 286 -6.42 -16.67 -7.83
CA SER A 286 -7.12 -15.62 -7.09
C SER A 286 -8.05 -14.82 -7.97
N ALA A 287 -9.11 -14.31 -7.36
CA ALA A 287 -10.04 -13.36 -7.95
C ALA A 287 -10.23 -12.18 -6.99
N TYR A 288 -10.12 -10.98 -7.53
CA TYR A 288 -10.33 -9.72 -6.83
C TYR A 288 -11.38 -8.93 -7.62
N HIS A 289 -12.47 -8.56 -6.96
CA HIS A 289 -13.51 -7.71 -7.53
C HIS A 289 -13.66 -6.47 -6.66
N THR A 290 -13.61 -5.30 -7.27
CA THR A 290 -13.85 -4.04 -6.58
C THR A 290 -14.88 -3.20 -7.32
N GLN A 291 -15.75 -2.55 -6.54
CA GLN A 291 -16.66 -1.51 -7.00
C GLN A 291 -16.33 -0.23 -6.25
N GLU A 292 -16.05 0.82 -7.00
CA GLU A 292 -15.66 2.12 -6.46
C GLU A 292 -16.63 3.18 -6.97
N GLN A 293 -17.17 3.97 -6.04
CA GLN A 293 -18.06 5.08 -6.34
C GLN A 293 -17.49 6.32 -5.68
N GLU A 294 -17.27 7.37 -6.45
CA GLU A 294 -16.81 8.67 -5.98
C GLU A 294 -17.81 9.72 -6.49
N HIS A 295 -18.77 10.07 -5.62
CA HIS A 295 -19.86 10.96 -5.95
C HIS A 295 -19.80 12.22 -5.11
N PHE A 296 -19.74 13.37 -5.75
CA PHE A 296 -19.67 14.66 -5.08
C PHE A 296 -20.50 15.74 -5.78
N ASP A 297 -21.07 16.59 -4.96
CA ASP A 297 -21.67 17.88 -5.33
C ASP A 297 -21.23 18.86 -4.25
N ILE A 298 -20.32 19.77 -4.57
CA ILE A 298 -19.79 20.75 -3.62
C ILE A 298 -19.89 22.12 -4.25
N PHE A 299 -20.70 22.95 -3.61
CA PHE A 299 -20.83 24.35 -3.95
C PHE A 299 -20.04 25.20 -2.96
N ALA A 300 -19.33 26.20 -3.46
CA ALA A 300 -18.62 27.19 -2.64
C ALA A 300 -18.98 28.61 -3.13
N ALA A 301 -19.38 29.46 -2.20
CA ALA A 301 -19.60 30.89 -2.45
C ALA A 301 -18.55 31.70 -1.68
N TYR A 302 -17.83 32.54 -2.38
CA TYR A 302 -16.70 33.32 -1.88
C TYR A 302 -17.14 34.77 -1.66
N PHE A 303 -16.84 35.28 -0.46
CA PHE A 303 -17.11 36.65 -0.07
C PHE A 303 -15.84 37.27 0.50
N LEU A 304 -15.60 38.51 0.16
CA LEU A 304 -14.54 39.33 0.71
C LEU A 304 -15.14 40.47 1.50
N GLY A 305 -14.70 40.67 2.73
CA GLY A 305 -15.27 41.69 3.60
C GLY A 305 -14.23 42.41 4.44
N GLU A 306 -14.57 43.58 4.92
CA GLU A 306 -13.78 44.32 5.89
C GLU A 306 -14.10 43.84 7.31
N VAL A 307 -13.08 43.63 8.11
CA VAL A 307 -13.22 43.21 9.49
C VAL A 307 -13.20 44.39 10.44
N ASP A 308 -14.03 44.38 11.47
CA ASP A 308 -13.96 45.38 12.53
C ASP A 308 -12.66 45.23 13.33
N SER A 309 -11.72 46.16 13.13
CA SER A 309 -10.44 46.23 13.83
C SER A 309 -10.47 47.06 15.11
N ASN A 310 -11.63 47.64 15.49
CA ASN A 310 -11.75 48.43 16.71
C ASN A 310 -11.86 47.53 17.95
N ILE A 311 -10.77 47.41 18.71
CA ILE A 311 -10.68 46.61 19.92
C ILE A 311 -11.75 46.96 20.97
N GLY A 312 -12.28 48.20 20.95
CA GLY A 312 -13.33 48.63 21.89
C GLY A 312 -14.76 48.41 21.38
N SER A 313 -14.94 47.83 20.19
CA SER A 313 -16.24 47.52 19.61
C SER A 313 -16.78 46.17 20.08
N GLU A 314 -18.10 46.07 20.27
CA GLU A 314 -18.79 44.79 20.51
C GLU A 314 -18.68 43.86 19.31
N THR A 315 -18.41 44.41 18.12
CA THR A 315 -18.27 43.71 16.84
C THR A 315 -16.82 43.50 16.42
N PHE A 316 -15.85 43.62 17.37
CA PHE A 316 -14.45 43.37 17.09
C PHE A 316 -14.22 41.97 16.50
N GLY A 317 -13.61 41.90 15.32
CA GLY A 317 -13.41 40.63 14.60
C GLY A 317 -14.54 40.23 13.66
N ASP A 318 -15.71 40.87 13.75
CA ASP A 318 -16.85 40.60 12.85
C ASP A 318 -16.64 41.26 11.48
N VAL A 319 -17.20 40.63 10.44
CA VAL A 319 -17.17 41.19 9.08
C VAL A 319 -18.27 42.21 8.90
N LYS A 320 -17.88 43.48 8.75
CA LYS A 320 -18.82 44.62 8.61
C LYS A 320 -19.49 44.70 7.26
N PHE A 321 -18.77 44.31 6.21
CA PHE A 321 -19.21 44.48 4.84
C PHE A 321 -18.70 43.32 3.99
N ASN A 322 -19.63 42.59 3.38
CA ASN A 322 -19.34 41.48 2.50
C ASN A 322 -19.66 41.78 1.06
N ARG A 323 -18.72 41.50 0.20
CA ARG A 323 -18.89 41.53 -1.25
C ARG A 323 -18.66 40.14 -1.82
N GLY A 324 -19.65 39.64 -2.56
CA GLY A 324 -19.48 38.38 -3.30
C GLY A 324 -18.43 38.54 -4.39
N ILE A 325 -17.48 37.65 -4.47
CA ILE A 325 -16.40 37.63 -5.45
C ILE A 325 -16.44 36.41 -6.37
N GLY A 326 -17.33 35.49 -6.12
CA GLY A 326 -17.54 34.37 -7.02
C GLY A 326 -18.17 33.15 -6.36
N THR A 327 -18.44 32.19 -7.20
CA THR A 327 -18.94 30.86 -6.79
C THR A 327 -18.23 29.77 -7.58
N GLN A 328 -18.20 28.59 -7.00
CA GLN A 328 -17.63 27.41 -7.62
C GLN A 328 -18.56 26.23 -7.36
N LEU A 329 -18.86 25.44 -8.37
CA LEU A 329 -19.64 24.22 -8.23
C LEU A 329 -18.88 23.05 -8.85
N ASN A 330 -18.52 22.10 -8.03
CA ASN A 330 -17.88 20.85 -8.42
C ASN A 330 -18.90 19.71 -8.39
N HIS A 331 -18.99 18.98 -9.48
CA HIS A 331 -19.85 17.81 -9.63
C HIS A 331 -19.06 16.60 -10.10
N GLY A 332 -19.29 15.44 -9.52
CA GLY A 332 -18.71 14.18 -9.98
C GLY A 332 -19.60 12.99 -9.74
N ARG A 333 -19.59 12.06 -10.69
CA ARG A 333 -20.22 10.75 -10.64
C ARG A 333 -19.28 9.76 -11.32
N ASN A 334 -18.33 9.26 -10.52
CA ASN A 334 -17.31 8.34 -11.00
C ASN A 334 -17.61 6.96 -10.45
N ASP A 335 -17.73 6.00 -11.33
CA ASP A 335 -18.01 4.61 -11.01
C ASP A 335 -16.98 3.71 -11.68
N LEU A 336 -16.30 2.87 -10.90
CA LEU A 336 -15.36 1.87 -11.41
C LEU A 336 -15.77 0.49 -10.90
N ASP A 337 -15.84 -0.45 -11.83
CA ASP A 337 -16.04 -1.88 -11.57
C ASP A 337 -14.86 -2.63 -12.19
N ALA A 338 -14.09 -3.37 -11.38
CA ALA A 338 -12.91 -4.07 -11.84
C ALA A 338 -12.86 -5.49 -11.30
N LEU A 339 -12.72 -6.44 -12.21
CA LEU A 339 -12.49 -7.85 -11.90
C LEU A 339 -11.10 -8.26 -12.36
N ILE A 340 -10.28 -8.74 -11.42
CA ILE A 340 -8.92 -9.19 -11.67
C ILE A 340 -8.81 -10.67 -11.31
N ILE A 341 -8.40 -11.49 -12.27
CA ILE A 341 -8.21 -12.93 -12.10
C ILE A 341 -6.73 -13.24 -12.30
N ASN A 342 -6.15 -13.96 -11.34
CA ASN A 342 -4.76 -14.40 -11.40
C ASN A 342 -4.67 -15.93 -11.35
N THR A 343 -3.75 -16.48 -12.13
CA THR A 343 -3.33 -17.87 -12.04
C THR A 343 -1.81 -17.91 -12.03
N GLU A 344 -1.22 -18.57 -11.03
CA GLU A 344 0.22 -18.61 -10.83
C GLU A 344 0.70 -20.02 -10.48
N VAL A 345 1.84 -20.41 -11.04
CA VAL A 345 2.55 -21.64 -10.70
C VAL A 345 3.96 -21.28 -10.26
N LYS A 346 4.39 -21.79 -9.11
CA LYS A 346 5.74 -21.60 -8.58
C LYS A 346 6.41 -22.94 -8.33
N GLY A 347 7.70 -23.01 -8.59
CA GLY A 347 8.56 -24.16 -8.29
C GLY A 347 9.71 -23.76 -7.37
N PHE A 348 10.00 -24.64 -6.41
CA PHE A 348 11.14 -24.55 -5.50
C PHE A 348 11.91 -25.85 -5.57
N HIS A 349 13.23 -25.79 -5.85
CA HIS A 349 14.12 -26.94 -6.00
C HIS A 349 15.42 -26.70 -5.26
N LYS A 350 15.69 -27.52 -4.26
CA LYS A 350 16.94 -27.51 -3.50
C LYS A 350 17.86 -28.61 -4.03
N LEU A 351 18.99 -28.22 -4.57
CA LEU A 351 20.03 -29.11 -5.14
C LEU A 351 21.33 -28.93 -4.36
N ASN A 352 21.50 -29.67 -3.28
CA ASN A 352 22.58 -29.50 -2.31
C ASN A 352 22.59 -28.07 -1.73
N GLU A 353 23.65 -27.29 -2.01
CA GLU A 353 23.78 -25.91 -1.56
C GLU A 353 23.11 -24.88 -2.51
N ASN A 354 22.59 -25.35 -3.64
CA ASN A 354 21.93 -24.51 -4.62
C ASN A 354 20.41 -24.57 -4.42
N THR A 355 19.75 -23.44 -4.62
CA THR A 355 18.28 -23.35 -4.66
C THR A 355 17.89 -22.69 -5.96
N ILE A 356 16.96 -23.30 -6.69
CA ILE A 356 16.34 -22.74 -7.89
C ILE A 356 14.89 -22.48 -7.57
N GLU A 357 14.47 -21.25 -7.80
CA GLU A 357 13.06 -20.82 -7.66
C GLU A 357 12.60 -20.23 -8.99
N TRP A 358 11.42 -20.61 -9.43
CA TRP A 358 10.81 -20.08 -10.64
C TRP A 358 9.31 -19.93 -10.45
N GLY A 359 8.72 -19.07 -11.26
CA GLY A 359 7.27 -18.89 -11.27
C GLY A 359 6.80 -18.31 -12.58
N VAL A 360 5.55 -18.60 -12.91
CA VAL A 360 4.82 -18.08 -14.07
C VAL A 360 3.45 -17.66 -13.60
N LYS A 361 3.03 -16.46 -13.96
CA LYS A 361 1.75 -15.87 -13.57
C LYS A 361 1.06 -15.28 -14.81
N TYR A 362 -0.23 -15.56 -14.94
CA TYR A 362 -1.13 -14.89 -15.86
C TYR A 362 -2.15 -14.08 -15.06
N THR A 363 -2.39 -12.85 -15.47
CA THR A 363 -3.37 -11.95 -14.89
C THR A 363 -4.26 -11.40 -16.00
N LYS A 364 -5.56 -11.48 -15.79
CA LYS A 364 -6.56 -10.79 -16.62
C LYS A 364 -7.29 -9.77 -15.76
N GLU A 365 -7.30 -8.52 -16.21
CA GLU A 365 -8.06 -7.43 -15.61
C GLU A 365 -9.18 -7.02 -16.56
N ASP A 366 -10.42 -7.04 -16.10
CA ASP A 366 -11.61 -6.56 -16.82
C ASP A 366 -12.15 -5.36 -16.06
N ILE A 367 -12.14 -4.20 -16.69
CA ILE A 367 -12.37 -2.91 -16.03
C ILE A 367 -13.42 -2.13 -16.81
N ARG A 368 -14.43 -1.68 -16.08
CA ARG A 368 -15.48 -0.78 -16.53
C ARG A 368 -15.38 0.49 -15.72
N ASP A 369 -15.11 1.59 -16.38
CA ASP A 369 -14.86 2.87 -15.73
C ASP A 369 -15.72 3.95 -16.40
N ARG A 370 -16.50 4.65 -15.59
CA ARG A 370 -17.33 5.77 -16.00
C ARG A 370 -16.93 7.00 -15.23
N LEU A 371 -16.61 8.05 -15.95
CA LEU A 371 -16.28 9.37 -15.41
C LEU A 371 -17.28 10.39 -15.92
N VAL A 372 -17.85 11.11 -14.99
CA VAL A 372 -18.64 12.32 -15.28
C VAL A 372 -18.27 13.35 -14.23
N GLU A 373 -17.43 14.28 -14.62
CA GLU A 373 -17.00 15.36 -13.76
C GLU A 373 -17.12 16.70 -14.50
N TRP A 374 -17.54 17.72 -13.79
CA TRP A 374 -17.49 19.07 -14.29
C TRP A 374 -17.39 20.08 -13.16
N GLU A 375 -16.79 21.22 -13.48
CA GLU A 375 -16.62 22.35 -12.60
C GLU A 375 -17.15 23.60 -13.30
N VAL A 376 -17.95 24.37 -12.60
CA VAL A 376 -18.42 25.69 -13.04
C VAL A 376 -17.90 26.72 -12.06
N ILE A 377 -17.30 27.77 -12.59
CA ILE A 377 -16.81 28.90 -11.80
C ILE A 377 -17.53 30.17 -12.32
N ASP A 378 -18.20 30.84 -11.38
CA ASP A 378 -18.73 32.20 -11.59
C ASP A 378 -17.93 33.20 -10.76
N SER A 379 -17.24 34.08 -11.41
CA SER A 379 -16.35 35.05 -10.78
C SER A 379 -17.03 36.42 -10.55
N ALA A 380 -18.34 36.44 -10.32
CA ALA A 380 -19.13 37.66 -10.07
C ALA A 380 -18.90 38.74 -11.13
N GLY A 381 -18.83 38.35 -12.39
CA GLY A 381 -18.59 39.25 -13.54
C GLY A 381 -17.13 39.41 -13.96
N PHE A 382 -16.17 38.83 -13.19
CA PHE A 382 -14.78 38.73 -13.66
C PHE A 382 -14.64 37.44 -14.47
N SER A 383 -14.01 37.51 -15.63
CA SER A 383 -13.77 36.32 -16.42
C SER A 383 -12.54 35.57 -15.90
N ILE A 384 -12.73 34.38 -15.35
CA ILE A 384 -11.64 33.54 -14.86
C ILE A 384 -11.02 32.71 -15.99
N ASN A 385 -11.84 32.33 -16.96
CA ASN A 385 -11.38 31.57 -18.12
C ASN A 385 -11.95 32.18 -19.40
N PRO A 386 -11.49 33.39 -19.78
CA PRO A 386 -12.00 34.04 -20.96
C PRO A 386 -11.64 33.25 -22.20
N PRO A 387 -12.48 33.29 -23.25
CA PRO A 387 -12.05 32.86 -24.58
C PRO A 387 -10.71 33.48 -24.94
N ARG A 388 -9.88 32.80 -25.73
CA ARG A 388 -8.52 33.25 -26.09
C ARG A 388 -8.49 34.66 -26.69
N ASP A 389 -9.57 35.06 -27.34
CA ASP A 389 -9.71 36.36 -28.03
C ASP A 389 -10.29 37.46 -27.12
N PHE A 390 -10.58 37.15 -25.86
CA PHE A 390 -11.12 38.08 -24.89
C PHE A 390 -10.05 38.48 -23.87
N PRO A 391 -9.29 39.55 -24.07
CA PRO A 391 -8.27 39.99 -23.14
C PRO A 391 -8.93 40.52 -21.87
N VAL A 392 -8.52 39.95 -20.75
CA VAL A 392 -9.03 40.38 -19.45
C VAL A 392 -7.88 40.85 -18.66
N ASN A 393 -7.97 41.94 -18.01
CA ASN A 393 -7.20 42.14 -16.77
C ASN A 393 -7.13 43.58 -16.31
N ASP A 394 -7.78 44.50 -17.02
CA ASP A 394 -7.85 45.89 -16.58
C ASP A 394 -9.12 46.15 -15.76
N GLN A 395 -8.97 46.77 -14.62
CA GLN A 395 -10.10 47.22 -13.79
C GLN A 395 -10.59 48.62 -14.22
N PRO A 396 -11.88 48.91 -14.31
CA PRO A 396 -13.04 48.01 -14.13
C PRO A 396 -13.25 47.08 -15.32
N TYR A 397 -13.67 45.85 -15.07
CA TYR A 397 -13.89 44.86 -16.12
C TYR A 397 -15.18 45.09 -16.91
N ASN A 398 -15.13 44.76 -18.19
CA ASN A 398 -16.32 44.39 -18.92
C ASN A 398 -16.63 42.91 -18.58
N PRO A 399 -17.70 42.62 -17.86
CA PRO A 399 -18.00 41.25 -17.50
C PRO A 399 -18.24 40.41 -18.74
N TYR A 400 -17.82 39.14 -18.70
CA TYR A 400 -18.15 38.20 -19.75
C TYR A 400 -19.67 37.95 -19.74
N VAL A 401 -20.34 38.33 -20.82
CA VAL A 401 -21.80 38.24 -20.96
C VAL A 401 -22.28 36.96 -21.65
N GLY A 402 -21.36 36.07 -21.98
CA GLY A 402 -21.68 34.74 -22.53
C GLY A 402 -22.32 33.80 -21.51
N PRO A 403 -22.86 32.66 -21.96
CA PRO A 403 -23.36 31.64 -21.05
C PRO A 403 -22.22 31.09 -20.20
N LEU A 404 -22.49 30.75 -18.92
CA LEU A 404 -21.56 30.03 -18.10
C LEU A 404 -21.29 28.67 -18.75
N VAL A 405 -20.03 28.39 -19.02
CA VAL A 405 -19.56 27.12 -19.54
C VAL A 405 -18.73 26.40 -18.46
N PRO A 406 -18.70 25.08 -18.43
CA PRO A 406 -17.83 24.39 -17.49
C PRO A 406 -16.38 24.87 -17.64
N PHE A 407 -15.76 25.22 -16.51
CA PHE A 407 -14.33 25.52 -16.43
C PHE A 407 -13.51 24.28 -16.78
N GLN A 408 -13.94 23.14 -16.25
CA GLN A 408 -13.46 21.80 -16.61
C GLN A 408 -14.65 20.88 -16.83
N SER A 409 -14.53 19.96 -17.76
CA SER A 409 -15.51 18.90 -17.98
C SER A 409 -14.82 17.66 -18.51
N VAL A 410 -15.00 16.56 -17.81
CA VAL A 410 -14.52 15.24 -18.21
C VAL A 410 -15.71 14.30 -18.31
N ARG A 411 -15.88 13.65 -19.44
CA ARG A 411 -16.89 12.62 -19.63
C ARG A 411 -16.27 11.48 -20.42
N ALA A 412 -16.12 10.32 -19.77
CA ALA A 412 -15.56 9.14 -20.39
C ALA A 412 -16.28 7.88 -19.90
N THR A 413 -16.36 6.90 -20.76
CA THR A 413 -16.77 5.53 -20.41
C THR A 413 -15.77 4.60 -21.08
N ASN A 414 -15.05 3.84 -20.25
CA ASN A 414 -13.99 2.95 -20.72
C ASN A 414 -14.33 1.50 -20.38
N PHE A 415 -14.26 0.63 -21.37
CA PHE A 415 -14.27 -0.81 -21.22
C PHE A 415 -12.88 -1.30 -21.60
N THR A 416 -12.10 -1.71 -20.61
CA THR A 416 -10.68 -2.00 -20.77
C THR A 416 -10.35 -3.38 -20.26
N THR A 417 -9.69 -4.17 -21.08
CA THR A 417 -9.10 -5.45 -20.68
C THR A 417 -7.58 -5.32 -20.68
N ILE A 418 -6.92 -5.77 -19.61
CA ILE A 418 -5.47 -5.85 -19.55
C ILE A 418 -5.08 -7.30 -19.33
N ASP A 419 -4.38 -7.87 -20.29
CA ASP A 419 -3.78 -9.19 -20.21
C ASP A 419 -2.31 -9.06 -19.84
N ARG A 420 -1.89 -9.77 -18.78
CA ARG A 420 -0.50 -9.74 -18.28
C ARG A 420 0.04 -11.16 -18.17
N PHE A 421 1.24 -11.34 -18.65
CA PHE A 421 2.02 -12.55 -18.46
C PHE A 421 3.34 -12.20 -17.81
N SER A 422 3.64 -12.77 -16.66
CA SER A 422 4.91 -12.56 -15.99
C SER A 422 5.55 -13.87 -15.56
N GLY A 423 6.86 -13.88 -15.49
CA GLY A 423 7.59 -15.04 -15.03
C GLY A 423 8.96 -14.64 -14.46
N TYR A 424 9.48 -15.48 -13.59
CA TYR A 424 10.82 -15.31 -13.05
C TYR A 424 11.54 -16.65 -12.92
N ALA A 425 12.87 -16.57 -12.97
CA ALA A 425 13.75 -17.65 -12.58
C ALA A 425 14.92 -17.06 -11.79
N GLN A 426 15.25 -17.66 -10.66
CA GLN A 426 16.38 -17.26 -9.85
C GLN A 426 17.12 -18.45 -9.28
N TRP A 427 18.42 -18.27 -9.11
CA TRP A 427 19.35 -19.19 -8.49
C TRP A 427 19.97 -18.55 -7.26
N SER A 428 20.01 -19.30 -6.17
CA SER A 428 20.67 -18.91 -4.93
C SER A 428 21.65 -20.01 -4.50
N ARG A 429 22.76 -19.60 -3.92
CA ARG A 429 23.75 -20.53 -3.39
C ARG A 429 24.38 -19.99 -2.11
N LYS A 430 24.54 -20.88 -1.10
CA LYS A 430 25.40 -20.65 0.04
C LYS A 430 26.72 -21.41 -0.21
N SER A 431 27.87 -20.76 0.01
CA SER A 431 29.21 -21.33 -0.19
C SER A 431 30.19 -20.72 0.80
N ASN A 432 31.40 -21.25 0.83
CA ASN A 432 32.50 -20.69 1.61
C ASN A 432 33.58 -20.13 0.67
N LEU A 433 34.07 -18.94 0.99
CA LEU A 433 35.22 -18.31 0.34
C LEU A 433 36.34 -18.20 1.37
N GLY A 434 37.28 -19.15 1.33
CA GLY A 434 38.23 -19.36 2.43
C GLY A 434 37.49 -19.71 3.73
N SER A 435 37.67 -18.92 4.79
CA SER A 435 36.97 -19.06 6.08
C SER A 435 35.64 -18.31 6.16
N SER A 436 35.29 -17.49 5.16
CA SER A 436 34.09 -16.65 5.18
C SER A 436 32.91 -17.36 4.54
N GLU A 437 31.69 -17.23 5.12
CA GLU A 437 30.46 -17.67 4.47
C GLU A 437 30.03 -16.62 3.43
N VAL A 438 29.63 -17.10 2.25
CA VAL A 438 29.14 -16.25 1.18
C VAL A 438 27.81 -16.75 0.62
N TRP A 439 26.96 -15.81 0.22
CA TRP A 439 25.66 -16.06 -0.40
C TRP A 439 25.56 -15.33 -1.72
N TYR A 440 25.05 -16.02 -2.71
CA TYR A 440 24.79 -15.49 -4.05
C TYR A 440 23.30 -15.66 -4.34
N ASN A 441 22.72 -14.66 -4.96
CA ASN A 441 21.43 -14.76 -5.63
C ASN A 441 21.53 -14.04 -6.96
N ALA A 442 21.06 -14.68 -8.01
CA ALA A 442 20.96 -14.07 -9.34
C ALA A 442 19.66 -14.55 -9.98
N GLY A 443 18.93 -13.66 -10.58
CA GLY A 443 17.67 -13.98 -11.22
C GLY A 443 17.27 -12.96 -12.26
N VAL A 444 16.30 -13.35 -13.06
CA VAL A 444 15.66 -12.49 -14.06
C VAL A 444 14.15 -12.64 -13.94
N ARG A 445 13.46 -11.52 -14.09
CA ARG A 445 12.02 -11.47 -14.21
C ARG A 445 11.65 -10.88 -15.57
N MET A 446 10.61 -11.41 -16.18
CA MET A 446 10.01 -10.90 -17.40
C MET A 446 8.56 -10.52 -17.12
N HIS A 447 8.09 -9.44 -17.72
CA HIS A 447 6.68 -9.05 -17.70
C HIS A 447 6.28 -8.58 -19.10
N GLN A 448 5.20 -9.17 -19.61
CA GLN A 448 4.56 -8.78 -20.85
C GLN A 448 3.11 -8.38 -20.55
N TRP A 449 2.63 -7.30 -21.17
CA TRP A 449 1.25 -6.87 -21.05
C TRP A 449 0.72 -6.28 -22.33
N GLN A 450 -0.59 -6.30 -22.46
CA GLN A 450 -1.33 -5.67 -23.54
C GLN A 450 -2.63 -5.08 -22.98
N VAL A 451 -2.94 -3.86 -23.40
CA VAL A 451 -4.17 -3.15 -23.07
C VAL A 451 -5.06 -3.17 -24.30
N SER A 452 -6.30 -3.61 -24.14
CA SER A 452 -7.31 -3.68 -25.20
C SER A 452 -8.68 -3.23 -24.67
N GLY A 453 -9.63 -2.97 -25.54
CA GLY A 453 -10.99 -2.55 -25.16
C GLY A 453 -11.74 -2.01 -26.36
N ASP A 454 -12.91 -1.42 -26.12
CA ASP A 454 -13.69 -0.77 -27.17
C ASP A 454 -12.88 0.41 -27.74
N ASP A 455 -12.62 0.37 -29.05
CA ASP A 455 -11.79 1.34 -29.78
C ASP A 455 -10.33 1.48 -29.25
N LEU A 456 -9.85 0.51 -28.47
CA LEU A 456 -8.48 0.47 -27.96
C LEU A 456 -7.72 -0.72 -28.54
N ASP A 457 -6.63 -0.42 -29.25
CA ASP A 457 -5.69 -1.43 -29.77
C ASP A 457 -4.26 -1.10 -29.29
N GLY A 458 -3.98 -1.53 -28.07
CA GLY A 458 -2.66 -1.34 -27.45
C GLY A 458 -1.65 -2.35 -27.99
N LYS A 459 -0.42 -1.88 -28.20
CA LYS A 459 0.69 -2.76 -28.55
C LYS A 459 1.08 -3.62 -27.35
N SER A 460 1.41 -4.88 -27.61
CA SER A 460 2.03 -5.72 -26.59
C SER A 460 3.39 -5.16 -26.20
N GLN A 461 3.62 -4.99 -24.92
CA GLN A 461 4.86 -4.48 -24.34
C GLN A 461 5.52 -5.56 -23.49
N MET A 462 6.84 -5.56 -23.43
CA MET A 462 7.62 -6.55 -22.66
C MET A 462 8.84 -5.90 -22.05
N VAL A 463 9.14 -6.27 -20.80
CA VAL A 463 10.31 -5.80 -20.05
C VAL A 463 11.02 -6.96 -19.36
N PHE A 464 12.33 -6.79 -19.12
CA PHE A 464 13.16 -7.74 -18.40
C PHE A 464 13.85 -7.06 -17.23
N SER A 465 13.84 -7.70 -16.08
CA SER A 465 14.34 -7.19 -14.81
C SER A 465 15.40 -8.14 -14.22
N PRO A 466 16.65 -8.10 -14.68
CA PRO A 466 17.74 -8.85 -14.05
C PRO A 466 18.08 -8.25 -12.69
N ARG A 467 18.32 -9.12 -11.70
CA ARG A 467 18.64 -8.74 -10.31
C ARG A 467 19.68 -9.67 -9.74
N ALA A 468 20.58 -9.14 -8.92
CA ALA A 468 21.59 -9.93 -8.23
C ALA A 468 21.83 -9.42 -6.81
N GLN A 469 22.17 -10.34 -5.92
CA GLN A 469 22.56 -10.06 -4.54
C GLN A 469 23.79 -10.87 -4.19
N PHE A 470 24.68 -10.27 -3.43
CA PHE A 470 25.85 -10.91 -2.85
C PHE A 470 25.96 -10.52 -1.38
N ALA A 471 26.24 -11.49 -0.52
CA ALA A 471 26.55 -11.22 0.88
C ALA A 471 27.72 -12.04 1.34
N ILE A 472 28.50 -11.49 2.27
CA ILE A 472 29.63 -12.14 2.90
C ILE A 472 29.58 -11.94 4.41
N LYS A 473 29.76 -13.05 5.13
CA LYS A 473 29.97 -13.08 6.57
C LYS A 473 31.40 -13.53 6.85
N PRO A 474 32.36 -12.60 7.09
CA PRO A 474 33.71 -12.95 7.45
C PRO A 474 33.74 -13.71 8.78
N LEU A 475 34.64 -14.66 8.92
CA LEU A 475 34.89 -15.37 10.17
C LEU A 475 35.75 -14.51 11.12
N TRP A 476 35.24 -13.33 11.48
CA TRP A 476 35.88 -12.44 12.45
C TRP A 476 35.31 -12.69 13.85
N VAL A 477 36.01 -12.19 14.88
CA VAL A 477 35.48 -12.16 16.25
C VAL A 477 34.19 -11.34 16.32
N LYS A 478 34.05 -10.34 15.46
CA LYS A 478 32.87 -9.49 15.36
C LYS A 478 31.83 -10.12 14.42
N ASP A 479 30.58 -10.22 14.87
CA ASP A 479 29.49 -10.73 14.02
C ASP A 479 29.02 -9.64 13.05
N MET A 480 29.59 -9.65 11.86
CA MET A 480 29.31 -8.69 10.79
C MET A 480 28.89 -9.41 9.52
N VAL A 481 27.92 -8.85 8.80
CA VAL A 481 27.53 -9.26 7.46
C VAL A 481 27.58 -8.05 6.54
N PHE A 482 28.23 -8.17 5.41
CA PHE A 482 28.21 -7.19 4.35
C PHE A 482 27.38 -7.72 3.19
N ARG A 483 26.56 -6.87 2.59
CA ARG A 483 25.74 -7.24 1.45
C ARG A 483 25.75 -6.16 0.38
N VAL A 484 25.62 -6.59 -0.86
CA VAL A 484 25.43 -5.72 -2.01
C VAL A 484 24.33 -6.32 -2.86
N SER A 485 23.40 -5.51 -3.28
CA SER A 485 22.35 -5.89 -4.21
C SER A 485 22.16 -4.83 -5.28
N GLY A 486 21.77 -5.27 -6.46
CA GLY A 486 21.48 -4.38 -7.57
C GLY A 486 20.66 -5.05 -8.64
N GLY A 487 20.02 -4.25 -9.45
CA GLY A 487 19.20 -4.76 -10.53
C GLY A 487 18.37 -3.70 -11.20
N LEU A 488 17.66 -4.17 -12.20
CA LEU A 488 16.69 -3.42 -12.96
C LEU A 488 15.28 -3.82 -12.50
N TYR A 489 14.45 -2.85 -12.25
CA TYR A 489 13.08 -3.01 -11.75
C TYR A 489 12.14 -2.29 -12.68
N HIS A 490 11.03 -2.93 -13.03
CA HIS A 490 9.99 -2.32 -13.84
C HIS A 490 8.65 -2.43 -13.11
N GLN A 491 7.83 -1.40 -13.27
CA GLN A 491 6.45 -1.37 -12.83
C GLN A 491 5.56 -1.09 -14.04
N PRO A 492 4.91 -2.12 -14.62
CA PRO A 492 3.90 -1.92 -15.64
C PRO A 492 2.75 -1.09 -15.10
N PRO A 493 2.13 -0.23 -15.92
CA PRO A 493 1.09 0.66 -15.47
C PRO A 493 -0.13 -0.11 -14.97
N PHE A 494 -0.72 0.31 -13.85
CA PHE A 494 -2.06 -0.11 -13.46
C PHE A 494 -3.11 0.79 -14.11
N TYR A 495 -4.38 0.40 -14.05
CA TYR A 495 -5.43 1.04 -14.84
C TYR A 495 -5.50 2.56 -14.71
N ARG A 496 -5.45 3.13 -13.48
CA ARG A 496 -5.56 4.58 -13.30
C ARG A 496 -4.37 5.34 -13.89
N GLU A 497 -3.19 4.73 -14.00
CA GLU A 497 -2.03 5.32 -14.69
C GLU A 497 -2.19 5.37 -16.22
N LEU A 498 -3.06 4.54 -16.78
CA LEU A 498 -3.38 4.55 -18.20
C LEU A 498 -4.35 5.67 -18.58
N ARG A 499 -5.03 6.27 -17.60
CA ARG A 499 -6.10 7.24 -17.84
C ARG A 499 -5.56 8.66 -17.78
N GLY A 500 -5.61 9.37 -18.91
CA GLY A 500 -5.23 10.78 -19.02
C GLY A 500 -6.25 11.74 -18.38
N PHE A 501 -5.95 13.03 -18.37
CA PHE A 501 -6.82 14.09 -17.83
C PHE A 501 -8.19 14.17 -18.51
N ASP A 502 -8.27 13.80 -19.76
CA ASP A 502 -9.50 13.74 -20.56
C ASP A 502 -10.38 12.52 -20.22
N GLY A 503 -9.93 11.69 -19.27
CA GLY A 503 -10.60 10.46 -18.88
C GLY A 503 -10.40 9.30 -19.86
N GLN A 504 -9.70 9.50 -20.97
CA GLN A 504 -9.47 8.45 -21.97
C GLN A 504 -8.28 7.58 -21.61
N VAL A 505 -8.38 6.29 -21.94
CA VAL A 505 -7.32 5.32 -21.72
C VAL A 505 -6.23 5.47 -22.77
N ARG A 506 -4.97 5.55 -22.32
CA ARG A 506 -3.75 5.58 -23.14
C ARG A 506 -3.12 4.19 -23.14
N PRO A 507 -3.40 3.33 -24.14
CA PRO A 507 -3.03 1.91 -24.07
C PRO A 507 -1.53 1.64 -24.19
N ASN A 508 -0.75 2.64 -24.63
CA ASN A 508 0.69 2.50 -24.88
C ASN A 508 1.59 3.13 -23.79
N VAL A 509 1.03 3.47 -22.63
CA VAL A 509 1.83 3.90 -21.47
C VAL A 509 2.83 2.80 -21.14
N LYS A 510 4.10 3.18 -20.98
CA LYS A 510 5.20 2.25 -20.73
C LYS A 510 5.27 1.85 -19.25
N ALA A 511 6.00 0.79 -18.96
CA ALA A 511 6.41 0.50 -17.60
C ALA A 511 7.40 1.56 -17.11
N GLN A 512 7.20 2.04 -15.90
CA GLN A 512 8.19 2.82 -15.18
C GLN A 512 9.39 1.93 -14.86
N GLN A 513 10.60 2.46 -14.94
CA GLN A 513 11.85 1.72 -14.74
C GLN A 513 12.66 2.32 -13.61
N SER A 514 13.31 1.49 -12.82
CA SER A 514 14.28 1.91 -11.81
C SER A 514 15.50 1.00 -11.79
N ILE A 515 16.69 1.60 -11.78
CA ILE A 515 17.96 0.90 -11.51
C ILE A 515 18.25 1.08 -10.02
N HIS A 516 18.41 -0.03 -9.29
CA HIS A 516 18.77 0.02 -7.88
C HIS A 516 20.18 -0.46 -7.64
N PHE A 517 20.85 0.19 -6.71
CA PHE A 517 22.07 -0.27 -6.07
C PHE A 517 21.94 -0.08 -4.56
N VAL A 518 22.18 -1.13 -3.79
CA VAL A 518 22.13 -1.10 -2.32
C VAL A 518 23.35 -1.80 -1.77
N ALA A 519 24.06 -1.14 -0.86
CA ALA A 519 25.16 -1.71 -0.09
C ALA A 519 24.84 -1.63 1.40
N GLY A 520 24.89 -2.75 2.11
CA GLY A 520 24.49 -2.83 3.50
C GLY A 520 25.52 -3.51 4.38
N ASN A 521 25.49 -3.15 5.64
CA ASN A 521 26.24 -3.78 6.72
C ASN A 521 25.35 -4.04 7.93
N ASP A 522 25.41 -5.25 8.46
CA ASP A 522 24.80 -5.62 9.72
C ASP A 522 25.92 -5.92 10.73
N TYR A 523 25.93 -5.26 11.85
CA TYR A 523 26.87 -5.47 12.94
C TYR A 523 26.14 -5.76 14.24
N SER A 524 26.31 -6.99 14.76
CA SER A 524 25.78 -7.38 16.07
C SER A 524 26.89 -7.32 17.10
N PHE A 525 26.65 -6.64 18.24
CA PHE A 525 27.63 -6.46 19.30
C PHE A 525 26.95 -6.37 20.67
N LYS A 526 27.75 -6.49 21.71
CA LYS A 526 27.30 -6.27 23.09
C LYS A 526 27.86 -4.93 23.60
N MET A 527 27.02 -4.15 24.23
CA MET A 527 27.38 -2.92 24.92
C MET A 527 26.61 -2.88 26.25
N TRP A 528 27.28 -2.62 27.36
CA TRP A 528 26.69 -2.69 28.71
C TRP A 528 25.97 -4.04 28.99
N ASP A 529 26.58 -5.15 28.59
CA ASP A 529 26.03 -6.52 28.67
C ASP A 529 24.66 -6.73 27.98
N ARG A 530 24.24 -5.80 27.14
CA ARG A 530 23.02 -5.90 26.33
C ARG A 530 23.37 -6.12 24.87
N PRO A 531 22.57 -6.92 24.14
CA PRO A 531 22.76 -7.11 22.71
C PRO A 531 22.29 -5.86 21.93
N PHE A 532 23.12 -5.41 21.01
CA PHE A 532 22.82 -4.35 20.06
C PHE A 532 23.03 -4.87 18.63
N LYS A 533 22.24 -4.35 17.72
CA LYS A 533 22.40 -4.56 16.30
C LYS A 533 22.39 -3.21 15.58
N LEU A 534 23.44 -2.92 14.84
CA LEU A 534 23.54 -1.79 13.93
C LEU A 534 23.33 -2.31 12.50
N VAL A 535 22.35 -1.77 11.82
CA VAL A 535 22.11 -2.00 10.38
C VAL A 535 22.33 -0.68 9.68
N SER A 536 23.16 -0.69 8.66
CA SER A 536 23.42 0.50 7.83
C SER A 536 23.29 0.14 6.37
N GLU A 537 22.60 0.97 5.60
CA GLU A 537 22.40 0.77 4.17
C GLU A 537 22.62 2.07 3.39
N LEU A 538 23.51 2.02 2.42
CA LEU A 538 23.66 3.04 1.38
C LEU A 538 22.87 2.61 0.16
N TYR A 539 22.06 3.49 -0.40
CA TYR A 539 21.27 3.18 -1.58
C TYR A 539 21.30 4.28 -2.62
N TYR A 540 21.14 3.86 -3.87
CA TYR A 540 20.96 4.71 -5.03
C TYR A 540 19.89 4.10 -5.95
N LYS A 541 18.96 4.94 -6.41
CA LYS A 541 17.94 4.60 -7.41
C LYS A 541 17.98 5.63 -8.52
N ASN A 542 17.88 5.19 -9.76
CA ASN A 542 17.65 6.04 -10.92
C ASN A 542 16.38 5.59 -11.63
N LEU A 543 15.41 6.49 -11.75
CA LEU A 543 14.10 6.22 -12.32
C LEU A 543 13.97 6.89 -13.68
N THR A 544 13.42 6.15 -14.63
CA THR A 544 13.13 6.62 -15.99
C THR A 544 11.73 6.17 -16.42
N ASP A 545 11.17 6.78 -17.45
CA ASP A 545 9.80 6.56 -17.91
C ASP A 545 8.76 6.72 -16.78
N VAL A 546 8.98 7.66 -15.85
CA VAL A 546 8.08 7.87 -14.71
C VAL A 546 6.79 8.52 -15.18
N ASN A 547 5.67 7.95 -14.78
CA ASN A 547 4.34 8.50 -15.04
C ASN A 547 3.94 9.45 -13.91
N THR A 548 3.95 10.74 -14.20
CA THR A 548 3.65 11.77 -13.22
C THR A 548 2.15 11.92 -12.96
N TYR A 549 1.83 12.51 -11.82
CA TYR A 549 0.45 12.82 -11.45
C TYR A 549 0.36 14.22 -10.84
N THR A 550 -0.83 14.76 -10.82
CA THR A 550 -1.19 15.97 -10.08
C THR A 550 -2.30 15.69 -9.09
N LEU A 551 -2.43 16.56 -8.10
CA LEU A 551 -3.55 16.54 -7.17
C LEU A 551 -4.58 17.58 -7.62
N ASP A 552 -5.78 17.11 -7.91
CA ASP A 552 -6.90 17.92 -8.26
C ASP A 552 -8.06 17.66 -7.28
N ASN A 553 -8.43 18.67 -6.50
CA ASN A 553 -9.44 18.53 -5.43
C ASN A 553 -9.23 17.29 -4.54
N VAL A 554 -7.99 17.11 -4.07
CA VAL A 554 -7.55 15.94 -3.26
C VAL A 554 -7.55 14.59 -4.01
N ARG A 555 -7.77 14.58 -5.31
CA ARG A 555 -7.72 13.37 -6.15
C ARG A 555 -6.42 13.30 -6.92
N ILE A 556 -5.88 12.10 -7.01
CA ILE A 556 -4.69 11.81 -7.84
C ILE A 556 -5.14 11.65 -9.29
N ARG A 557 -4.57 12.46 -10.18
CA ARG A 557 -4.77 12.37 -11.62
C ARG A 557 -3.43 12.15 -12.32
N TYR A 558 -3.29 11.02 -12.97
CA TYR A 558 -2.10 10.67 -13.74
C TYR A 558 -2.09 11.37 -15.10
N ILE A 559 -0.89 11.71 -15.59
CA ILE A 559 -0.72 12.39 -16.88
C ILE A 559 -0.69 11.37 -18.04
N ALA A 560 -0.28 10.15 -17.77
CA ALA A 560 -0.20 9.04 -18.73
C ALA A 560 0.77 9.29 -19.90
N ASP A 561 1.93 9.92 -19.65
CA ASP A 561 2.92 10.31 -20.66
C ASP A 561 4.32 9.68 -20.53
N ASN A 562 4.74 9.21 -19.35
CA ASN A 562 6.07 8.64 -19.07
C ASN A 562 7.26 9.58 -19.39
N GLU A 563 7.11 10.88 -19.23
CA GLU A 563 8.14 11.85 -19.63
C GLU A 563 9.11 12.24 -18.51
N ALA A 564 8.85 11.81 -17.27
CA ALA A 564 9.66 12.23 -16.13
C ALA A 564 10.80 11.25 -15.83
N GLU A 565 11.86 11.82 -15.24
CA GLU A 565 13.00 11.12 -14.70
C GLU A 565 13.24 11.55 -13.25
N ALA A 566 13.76 10.66 -12.42
CA ALA A 566 14.08 10.97 -11.04
C ALA A 566 15.28 10.16 -10.56
N TYR A 567 15.92 10.63 -9.50
CA TYR A 567 16.94 9.86 -8.78
C TYR A 567 16.78 10.02 -7.28
N VAL A 568 17.15 8.99 -6.55
CA VAL A 568 17.11 8.97 -5.09
C VAL A 568 18.39 8.33 -4.57
N TYR A 569 18.99 8.92 -3.56
CA TYR A 569 20.09 8.32 -2.83
C TYR A 569 19.99 8.64 -1.34
N GLY A 570 20.55 7.78 -0.53
CA GLY A 570 20.53 7.99 0.91
C GLY A 570 21.34 6.95 1.68
N LEU A 571 21.41 7.20 2.97
CA LEU A 571 22.02 6.34 3.99
C LEU A 571 20.99 6.15 5.11
N ASP A 572 20.68 4.92 5.41
CA ASP A 572 19.83 4.51 6.53
C ASP A 572 20.66 3.98 7.70
#